data_7f883bc5d692c915766e1126fafa4d13
#
_entry.id   7f883bc5d692c915766e1126fafa4d13
#
_cell.length_a   1.000
_cell.length_b   1.000
_cell.length_c   1.000
_cell.angle_alpha   90.00
_cell.angle_beta   90.00
_cell.angle_gamma   90.00
#
_symmetry.space_group_name_H-M   'P 1'
#
loop_
_entity.id
_entity.type
_entity.pdbx_description
1 polymer ?
#
loop_
_entity_poly.entity_id
_entity_poly.type
_entity_poly.pdbx_seq_one_letter_code
_entity_poly.pdbx_strand_id
1 'polypeptide(L)'
;MILRLKEIRSVLEAAQTQSVSMRRRLMLYLFTIMLFFAFLIAMLLFLFGAIDPIGYEIERALSNQLENSVNSIEHQSNDQAAYVLAFSQQITAAVKDELSDAGITFNELRNTPDALESMQNRLFDIVSSNMKLAPCSGAFCFLKTTVNDALPDKSYNGLYLKFANLYAENTIHNDVCLFRGFSTVAREKNINLHSTWQLETQEGLFPEIDGEMSGKSESISGAFFLTSVYKLPDTWESVRFLCIPVLDSGGNTIGVCGFEISSLYFSLSHKTLGSSQAHIFCALLTEDSDCYVGQIAGNQSGYFPPIENSFSVENGSSLTTFHSGDTEFVGKTQELTIGTTAHMVAAMLPATEYQVLVQTVRLKIAAFLFIASFAILASILWGSKKYVAPILKDLEQIKTNTDRTQSESHVLEIEDLFAFLAEQDREHEAALSALNQERLEAESRQERLQSKLEQTSSDLGSAQAEIARLAYSRKQEIDPDDFQYFLEGISQLTPTERKVFDLYLEGKNAKEIIAILGVTENTLKFHNKNIYNKLGVSSRKQLLRYATLMKQQEENDQQ
;
A
#
# COMPACT_ATOMS: atom_id res chain seq x y z
N MET A 1 -2.59 18.87 42.71
CA MET A 1 -3.69 19.46 41.92
C MET A 1 -5.00 19.49 42.71
N ILE A 2 -5.44 18.41 43.36
CA ILE A 2 -6.70 18.31 44.12
C ILE A 2 -6.72 19.21 45.39
N LEU A 3 -5.58 19.40 46.07
CA LEU A 3 -5.47 20.30 47.25
C LEU A 3 -5.67 21.78 46.88
N ARG A 4 -5.13 22.25 45.77
CA ARG A 4 -5.33 23.62 45.26
C ARG A 4 -6.77 23.89 44.81
N LEU A 5 -7.49 22.88 44.32
CA LEU A 5 -8.92 23.00 43.98
C LEU A 5 -9.80 23.16 45.22
N LYS A 6 -9.46 22.52 46.35
CA LYS A 6 -10.15 22.72 47.63
C LYS A 6 -9.90 24.11 48.19
N GLU A 7 -8.68 24.64 48.13
CA GLU A 7 -8.37 26.01 48.56
C GLU A 7 -9.10 27.05 47.69
N ILE A 8 -9.17 26.87 46.38
CA ILE A 8 -9.93 27.75 45.48
C ILE A 8 -11.42 27.69 45.81
N ARG A 9 -11.95 26.53 46.14
CA ARG A 9 -13.35 26.36 46.53
C ARG A 9 -13.66 27.01 47.89
N SER A 10 -12.78 26.88 48.89
CA SER A 10 -12.95 27.54 50.21
C SER A 10 -12.82 29.07 50.12
N VAL A 11 -11.96 29.57 49.25
CA VAL A 11 -11.86 31.03 48.96
C VAL A 11 -13.11 31.52 48.22
N LEU A 12 -13.69 30.73 47.31
CA LEU A 12 -14.94 31.05 46.65
C LEU A 12 -16.15 31.00 47.59
N GLU A 13 -16.20 30.06 48.51
CA GLU A 13 -17.25 29.94 49.52
C GLU A 13 -17.14 31.07 50.58
N ALA A 14 -15.92 31.42 51.01
CA ALA A 14 -15.67 32.57 51.91
C ALA A 14 -15.98 33.93 51.22
N ALA A 15 -15.77 34.04 49.92
CA ALA A 15 -16.16 35.20 49.14
C ALA A 15 -17.68 35.35 48.94
N GLN A 16 -18.44 34.27 49.12
CA GLN A 16 -19.90 34.27 49.07
C GLN A 16 -20.57 34.78 50.38
N THR A 17 -19.88 34.63 51.52
CA THR A 17 -20.42 34.97 52.88
C THR A 17 -19.98 36.35 53.38
N GLN A 18 -18.90 36.92 52.85
CA GLN A 18 -18.51 38.30 53.17
C GLN A 18 -19.18 39.28 52.20
N SER A 19 -19.56 40.46 52.69
CA SER A 19 -20.06 41.60 51.90
C SER A 19 -18.96 42.10 50.95
N VAL A 20 -18.71 41.33 49.93
CA VAL A 20 -17.75 41.67 48.87
C VAL A 20 -18.36 42.79 48.07
N SER A 21 -17.66 43.92 47.94
CA SER A 21 -18.12 45.06 47.15
C SER A 21 -18.54 44.60 45.71
N MET A 22 -19.60 45.20 45.22
CA MET A 22 -20.16 44.89 43.90
C MET A 22 -19.09 44.91 42.79
N ARG A 23 -18.09 45.79 42.93
CA ARG A 23 -16.90 45.86 42.08
C ARG A 23 -16.09 44.53 42.04
N ARG A 24 -15.82 43.92 43.22
CA ARG A 24 -15.08 42.63 43.29
C ARG A 24 -15.87 41.46 42.71
N ARG A 25 -17.20 41.44 42.85
CA ARG A 25 -18.04 40.39 42.25
C ARG A 25 -18.00 40.46 40.71
N LEU A 26 -18.07 41.68 40.16
CA LEU A 26 -18.02 41.90 38.71
C LEU A 26 -16.65 41.55 38.14
N MET A 27 -15.57 41.93 38.82
CA MET A 27 -14.19 41.56 38.45
C MET A 27 -13.98 40.04 38.45
N LEU A 28 -14.48 39.32 39.44
CA LEU A 28 -14.42 37.85 39.48
C LEU A 28 -15.20 37.21 38.33
N TYR A 29 -16.33 37.77 37.96
CA TYR A 29 -17.10 37.31 36.79
C TYR A 29 -16.34 37.48 35.49
N LEU A 30 -15.78 38.64 35.25
CA LEU A 30 -14.98 38.92 34.07
C LEU A 30 -13.74 38.02 33.99
N PHE A 31 -13.06 37.82 35.13
CA PHE A 31 -11.89 36.93 35.20
C PHE A 31 -12.24 35.47 34.91
N THR A 32 -13.39 34.98 35.44
CA THR A 32 -13.83 33.59 35.17
C THR A 32 -14.21 33.39 33.73
N ILE A 33 -14.85 34.37 33.08
CA ILE A 33 -15.15 34.33 31.65
C ILE A 33 -13.86 34.35 30.81
N MET A 34 -12.92 35.24 31.11
CA MET A 34 -11.65 35.33 30.43
C MET A 34 -10.86 34.00 30.52
N LEU A 35 -10.79 33.42 31.72
CA LEU A 35 -10.08 32.15 31.93
C LEU A 35 -10.75 30.99 31.20
N PHE A 36 -12.08 31.00 31.12
CA PHE A 36 -12.84 30.01 30.37
C PHE A 36 -12.61 30.15 28.86
N PHE A 37 -12.60 31.37 28.32
CA PHE A 37 -12.28 31.61 26.91
C PHE A 37 -10.84 31.23 26.57
N ALA A 38 -9.88 31.54 27.42
CA ALA A 38 -8.48 31.13 27.27
C ALA A 38 -8.35 29.60 27.26
N PHE A 39 -9.07 28.90 28.12
CA PHE A 39 -9.12 27.44 28.15
C PHE A 39 -9.76 26.88 26.87
N LEU A 40 -10.85 27.48 26.39
CA LEU A 40 -11.54 27.06 25.16
C LEU A 40 -10.63 27.25 23.93
N ILE A 41 -9.92 28.37 23.87
CA ILE A 41 -8.95 28.64 22.80
C ILE A 41 -7.77 27.65 22.86
N ALA A 42 -7.24 27.37 24.06
CA ALA A 42 -6.18 26.38 24.23
C ALA A 42 -6.65 24.96 23.83
N MET A 43 -7.88 24.60 24.17
CA MET A 43 -8.51 23.35 23.74
C MET A 43 -8.74 23.31 22.23
N LEU A 44 -9.16 24.41 21.61
CA LEU A 44 -9.27 24.57 20.17
C LEU A 44 -7.92 24.35 19.47
N LEU A 45 -6.88 25.03 19.95
CA LEU A 45 -5.52 24.86 19.45
C LEU A 45 -5.05 23.41 19.51
N PHE A 46 -5.30 22.76 20.64
CA PHE A 46 -4.92 21.35 20.83
C PHE A 46 -5.68 20.41 19.88
N LEU A 47 -6.98 20.64 19.70
CA LEU A 47 -7.82 19.79 18.83
C LEU A 47 -7.63 20.08 17.34
N PHE A 48 -7.47 21.34 16.94
CA PHE A 48 -7.17 21.68 15.56
C PHE A 48 -5.77 21.24 15.15
N GLY A 49 -4.82 21.29 16.06
CA GLY A 49 -3.50 20.73 15.82
C GLY A 49 -3.48 19.21 15.65
N ALA A 50 -4.49 18.49 16.16
CA ALA A 50 -4.68 17.05 15.99
C ALA A 50 -5.56 16.69 14.76
N ILE A 51 -6.19 17.68 14.14
CA ILE A 51 -7.09 17.52 12.97
C ILE A 51 -6.36 18.09 11.75
N ASP A 52 -5.38 17.35 11.28
CA ASP A 52 -4.81 17.58 9.97
C ASP A 52 -5.84 17.25 8.88
N PRO A 53 -5.88 17.98 7.77
CA PRO A 53 -6.75 17.63 6.66
C PRO A 53 -6.31 16.30 6.04
N ILE A 54 -6.83 15.18 6.58
CA ILE A 54 -6.50 13.80 6.17
C ILE A 54 -6.67 13.62 4.65
N GLY A 55 -7.62 14.32 4.02
CA GLY A 55 -7.75 14.31 2.57
C GLY A 55 -6.48 14.78 1.87
N TYR A 56 -5.84 15.85 2.35
CA TYR A 56 -4.58 16.36 1.80
C TYR A 56 -3.40 15.41 2.10
N GLU A 57 -3.36 14.82 3.29
CA GLU A 57 -2.34 13.81 3.63
C GLU A 57 -2.44 12.57 2.76
N ILE A 58 -3.66 12.08 2.50
CA ILE A 58 -3.88 10.92 1.63
C ILE A 58 -3.50 11.25 0.18
N GLU A 59 -3.92 12.41 -0.34
CA GLU A 59 -3.53 12.84 -1.68
C GLU A 59 -2.01 13.00 -1.82
N ARG A 60 -1.36 13.51 -0.79
CA ARG A 60 0.11 13.61 -0.73
C ARG A 60 0.77 12.24 -0.64
N ALA A 61 0.22 11.34 0.17
CA ALA A 61 0.69 9.96 0.27
C ALA A 61 0.56 9.22 -1.07
N LEU A 62 -0.58 9.38 -1.76
CA LEU A 62 -0.79 8.85 -3.10
C LEU A 62 0.22 9.42 -4.11
N SER A 63 0.45 10.74 -4.09
CA SER A 63 1.43 11.39 -4.98
C SER A 63 2.84 10.89 -4.74
N ASN A 64 3.27 10.79 -3.48
CA ASN A 64 4.60 10.29 -3.13
C ASN A 64 4.77 8.82 -3.52
N GLN A 65 3.73 8.00 -3.30
CA GLN A 65 3.76 6.58 -3.69
C GLN A 65 3.80 6.43 -5.20
N LEU A 66 3.03 7.23 -5.92
CA LEU A 66 3.02 7.25 -7.38
C LEU A 66 4.41 7.60 -7.92
N GLU A 67 5.00 8.69 -7.46
CA GLU A 67 6.33 9.14 -7.87
C GLU A 67 7.41 8.09 -7.59
N ASN A 68 7.39 7.50 -6.39
CA ASN A 68 8.33 6.43 -6.03
C ASN A 68 8.16 5.20 -6.91
N SER A 69 6.92 4.83 -7.23
CA SER A 69 6.65 3.68 -8.09
C SER A 69 7.04 3.94 -9.53
N VAL A 70 6.75 5.13 -10.06
CA VAL A 70 7.18 5.55 -11.40
C VAL A 70 8.70 5.48 -11.51
N ASN A 71 9.43 6.11 -10.58
CA ASN A 71 10.90 6.11 -10.58
C ASN A 71 11.47 4.68 -10.47
N SER A 72 10.87 3.83 -9.64
CA SER A 72 11.30 2.44 -9.48
C SER A 72 11.11 1.63 -10.77
N ILE A 73 9.94 1.76 -11.41
CA ILE A 73 9.61 1.05 -12.65
C ILE A 73 10.47 1.57 -13.79
N GLU A 74 10.61 2.87 -13.93
CA GLU A 74 11.44 3.51 -14.96
C GLU A 74 12.91 3.08 -14.85
N HIS A 75 13.47 3.12 -13.65
CA HIS A 75 14.86 2.71 -13.42
C HIS A 75 15.06 1.23 -13.80
N GLN A 76 14.20 0.34 -13.32
CA GLN A 76 14.28 -1.08 -13.64
C GLN A 76 14.10 -1.33 -15.15
N SER A 77 13.17 -0.62 -15.79
CA SER A 77 12.93 -0.76 -17.23
C SER A 77 14.12 -0.30 -18.07
N ASN A 78 14.80 0.76 -17.64
CA ASN A 78 16.02 1.25 -18.29
C ASN A 78 17.17 0.24 -18.13
N ASP A 79 17.31 -0.38 -16.96
CA ASP A 79 18.30 -1.44 -16.76
C ASP A 79 17.98 -2.66 -17.64
N GLN A 80 16.72 -3.08 -17.68
CA GLN A 80 16.27 -4.20 -18.52
C GLN A 80 16.46 -3.93 -20.02
N ALA A 81 16.32 -2.67 -20.46
CA ALA A 81 16.54 -2.28 -21.84
C ALA A 81 17.97 -2.59 -22.30
N ALA A 82 18.98 -2.30 -21.46
CA ALA A 82 20.36 -2.61 -21.78
C ALA A 82 20.59 -4.13 -21.92
N TYR A 83 20.00 -4.92 -21.03
CA TYR A 83 20.10 -6.39 -21.10
C TYR A 83 19.39 -6.95 -22.33
N VAL A 84 18.18 -6.48 -22.67
CA VAL A 84 17.43 -7.02 -23.80
C VAL A 84 18.09 -6.71 -25.16
N LEU A 85 18.72 -5.53 -25.28
CA LEU A 85 19.49 -5.17 -26.46
C LEU A 85 20.72 -6.09 -26.65
N ALA A 86 21.50 -6.29 -25.56
CA ALA A 86 22.64 -7.19 -25.58
C ALA A 86 22.22 -8.64 -25.89
N PHE A 87 21.10 -9.06 -25.30
CA PHE A 87 20.51 -10.38 -25.50
C PHE A 87 20.13 -10.62 -26.98
N SER A 88 19.43 -9.68 -27.63
CA SER A 88 19.07 -9.77 -29.03
C SER A 88 20.31 -9.90 -29.95
N GLN A 89 21.37 -9.13 -29.65
CA GLN A 89 22.62 -9.21 -30.42
C GLN A 89 23.29 -10.58 -30.27
N GLN A 90 23.32 -11.15 -29.07
CA GLN A 90 23.87 -12.48 -28.81
C GLN A 90 23.05 -13.57 -29.53
N ILE A 91 21.71 -13.48 -29.46
CA ILE A 91 20.81 -14.40 -30.17
C ILE A 91 21.04 -14.30 -31.69
N THR A 92 21.07 -13.09 -32.24
CA THR A 92 21.30 -12.86 -33.68
C THR A 92 22.62 -13.48 -34.14
N ALA A 93 23.68 -13.28 -33.36
CA ALA A 93 24.99 -13.86 -33.67
C ALA A 93 24.94 -15.40 -33.62
N ALA A 94 24.36 -15.97 -32.56
CA ALA A 94 24.28 -17.43 -32.41
C ALA A 94 23.41 -18.10 -33.48
N VAL A 95 22.30 -17.49 -33.89
CA VAL A 95 21.47 -17.99 -34.99
C VAL A 95 22.25 -17.97 -36.29
N LYS A 96 22.96 -16.87 -36.56
CA LYS A 96 23.80 -16.76 -37.79
C LYS A 96 24.92 -17.81 -37.80
N ASP A 97 25.61 -18.02 -36.70
CA ASP A 97 26.69 -18.97 -36.57
C ASP A 97 26.17 -20.40 -36.76
N GLU A 98 25.04 -20.77 -36.12
CA GLU A 98 24.42 -22.10 -36.26
C GLU A 98 24.00 -22.38 -37.71
N LEU A 99 23.38 -21.40 -38.38
CA LEU A 99 23.00 -21.51 -39.78
C LEU A 99 24.22 -21.68 -40.70
N SER A 100 25.30 -20.95 -40.38
CA SER A 100 26.56 -21.07 -41.13
C SER A 100 27.23 -22.42 -40.92
N ASP A 101 27.26 -22.90 -39.67
CA ASP A 101 27.86 -24.21 -39.31
C ASP A 101 27.06 -25.36 -39.96
N ALA A 102 25.74 -25.26 -39.98
CA ALA A 102 24.84 -26.23 -40.62
C ALA A 102 24.81 -26.11 -42.17
N GLY A 103 25.30 -25.01 -42.74
CA GLY A 103 25.25 -24.73 -44.18
C GLY A 103 23.84 -24.55 -44.73
N ILE A 104 22.88 -24.08 -43.90
CA ILE A 104 21.48 -23.90 -44.28
C ILE A 104 21.05 -22.44 -44.07
N THR A 105 19.96 -22.08 -44.76
CA THR A 105 19.30 -20.78 -44.57
C THR A 105 18.25 -20.86 -43.47
N PHE A 106 17.83 -19.71 -42.92
CA PHE A 106 16.79 -19.65 -41.87
C PHE A 106 15.47 -20.31 -42.33
N ASN A 107 15.09 -20.18 -43.59
CA ASN A 107 13.87 -20.79 -44.15
C ASN A 107 13.94 -22.33 -44.19
N GLU A 108 15.13 -22.90 -44.31
CA GLU A 108 15.35 -24.36 -44.35
C GLU A 108 15.31 -24.99 -42.94
N LEU A 109 15.29 -24.21 -41.87
CA LEU A 109 15.02 -24.68 -40.49
C LEU A 109 13.60 -25.21 -40.33
N ARG A 110 12.65 -24.71 -41.15
CA ARG A 110 11.25 -25.13 -41.07
C ARG A 110 11.09 -26.61 -41.38
N ASN A 111 10.33 -27.33 -40.56
CA ASN A 111 10.12 -28.78 -40.69
C ASN A 111 11.40 -29.63 -40.53
N THR A 112 12.43 -29.08 -39.89
CA THR A 112 13.70 -29.78 -39.66
C THR A 112 13.96 -29.90 -38.14
N PRO A 113 13.34 -30.86 -37.45
CA PRO A 113 13.42 -30.97 -35.96
C PRO A 113 14.86 -31.05 -35.45
N ASP A 114 15.75 -31.80 -36.11
CA ASP A 114 17.13 -31.98 -35.66
C ASP A 114 17.93 -30.67 -35.70
N ALA A 115 17.75 -29.87 -36.77
CA ALA A 115 18.40 -28.57 -36.89
C ALA A 115 17.83 -27.55 -35.88
N LEU A 116 16.51 -27.62 -35.62
CA LEU A 116 15.86 -26.78 -34.60
C LEU A 116 16.29 -27.15 -33.19
N GLU A 117 16.50 -28.45 -32.91
CA GLU A 117 17.02 -28.91 -31.61
C GLU A 117 18.46 -28.45 -31.41
N SER A 118 19.32 -28.57 -32.43
CA SER A 118 20.70 -28.05 -32.40
C SER A 118 20.72 -26.54 -32.15
N MET A 119 19.86 -25.79 -32.85
CA MET A 119 19.70 -24.35 -32.64
C MET A 119 19.31 -24.05 -31.18
N GLN A 120 18.33 -24.74 -30.63
CA GLN A 120 17.91 -24.53 -29.23
C GLN A 120 19.02 -24.87 -28.23
N ASN A 121 19.81 -25.92 -28.47
CA ASN A 121 20.97 -26.26 -27.66
C ASN A 121 22.01 -25.14 -27.62
N ARG A 122 22.28 -24.52 -28.77
CA ARG A 122 23.19 -23.36 -28.86
C ARG A 122 22.62 -22.13 -28.17
N LEU A 123 21.32 -21.86 -28.34
CA LEU A 123 20.65 -20.72 -27.73
C LEU A 123 20.47 -20.85 -26.20
N PHE A 124 20.41 -22.08 -25.68
CA PHE A 124 20.12 -22.34 -24.29
C PHE A 124 21.06 -21.60 -23.31
N ASP A 125 22.36 -21.68 -23.53
CA ASP A 125 23.35 -21.08 -22.64
C ASP A 125 23.26 -19.54 -22.67
N ILE A 126 22.92 -18.97 -23.83
CA ILE A 126 22.68 -17.53 -23.99
C ILE A 126 21.42 -17.10 -23.26
N VAL A 127 20.30 -17.80 -23.49
CA VAL A 127 19.02 -17.49 -22.84
C VAL A 127 19.14 -17.64 -21.31
N SER A 128 19.72 -18.75 -20.84
CA SER A 128 19.92 -19.04 -19.42
C SER A 128 20.84 -18.03 -18.73
N SER A 129 21.91 -17.61 -19.41
CA SER A 129 22.87 -16.63 -18.85
C SER A 129 22.24 -15.25 -18.75
N ASN A 130 21.56 -14.78 -19.81
CA ASN A 130 20.88 -13.49 -19.82
C ASN A 130 19.74 -13.46 -18.81
N MET A 131 18.96 -14.55 -18.65
CA MET A 131 17.93 -14.68 -17.64
C MET A 131 18.46 -14.53 -16.20
N LYS A 132 19.68 -15.03 -15.94
CA LYS A 132 20.33 -14.91 -14.61
C LYS A 132 20.91 -13.54 -14.35
N LEU A 133 21.23 -12.78 -15.39
CA LEU A 133 21.81 -11.43 -15.29
C LEU A 133 20.74 -10.35 -15.23
N ALA A 134 19.64 -10.52 -15.97
CA ALA A 134 18.58 -9.53 -16.05
C ALA A 134 17.60 -9.66 -14.88
N PRO A 135 17.01 -8.55 -14.40
CA PRO A 135 15.94 -8.55 -13.42
C PRO A 135 14.62 -9.03 -14.06
N CYS A 136 14.38 -10.34 -14.07
CA CYS A 136 13.24 -10.97 -14.74
C CYS A 136 12.76 -12.25 -14.04
N SER A 137 11.61 -12.79 -14.43
CA SER A 137 11.09 -14.09 -13.97
C SER A 137 11.37 -15.23 -14.96
N GLY A 138 11.70 -14.89 -16.20
CA GLY A 138 12.05 -15.83 -17.26
C GLY A 138 12.64 -15.12 -18.46
N ALA A 139 13.15 -15.87 -19.40
CA ALA A 139 13.66 -15.37 -20.67
C ALA A 139 13.26 -16.28 -21.83
N PHE A 140 13.04 -15.71 -22.96
CA PHE A 140 12.59 -16.45 -24.13
C PHE A 140 13.26 -15.96 -25.43
N CYS A 141 13.27 -16.84 -26.40
CA CYS A 141 13.59 -16.53 -27.77
C CYS A 141 12.69 -17.37 -28.67
N PHE A 142 11.74 -16.74 -29.34
CA PHE A 142 10.87 -17.37 -30.32
C PHE A 142 11.36 -17.05 -31.72
N LEU A 143 11.50 -18.08 -32.58
CA LEU A 143 11.92 -17.98 -33.94
C LEU A 143 10.73 -18.20 -34.90
N LYS A 144 10.68 -17.47 -35.99
CA LYS A 144 9.62 -17.53 -37.00
C LYS A 144 9.73 -18.81 -37.84
N THR A 145 9.81 -19.95 -37.16
CA THR A 145 9.93 -21.29 -37.75
C THR A 145 9.17 -22.29 -36.89
N THR A 146 8.89 -23.49 -37.38
CA THR A 146 8.16 -24.55 -36.67
C THR A 146 8.71 -25.91 -37.02
N VAL A 147 8.54 -26.89 -36.13
CA VAL A 147 8.90 -28.30 -36.37
C VAL A 147 7.97 -28.97 -37.39
N ASN A 148 6.74 -28.48 -37.55
CA ASN A 148 5.77 -29.04 -38.49
C ASN A 148 4.72 -27.97 -38.89
N ASP A 149 4.83 -27.42 -40.08
CA ASP A 149 3.90 -26.42 -40.62
C ASP A 149 2.64 -27.02 -41.27
N ALA A 150 2.53 -28.35 -41.33
CA ALA A 150 1.33 -29.03 -41.77
C ALA A 150 0.22 -29.06 -40.69
N LEU A 151 0.53 -28.68 -39.45
CA LEU A 151 -0.46 -28.59 -38.40
C LEU A 151 -1.45 -27.43 -38.66
N PRO A 152 -2.74 -27.61 -38.33
CA PRO A 152 -3.75 -26.56 -38.52
C PRO A 152 -3.47 -25.33 -37.69
N ASP A 153 -2.92 -25.51 -36.50
CA ASP A 153 -2.55 -24.43 -35.57
C ASP A 153 -1.09 -24.03 -35.81
N LYS A 154 -0.88 -22.81 -36.28
CA LYS A 154 0.46 -22.27 -36.47
C LYS A 154 1.17 -22.09 -35.13
N SER A 155 2.45 -22.37 -35.11
CA SER A 155 3.28 -22.31 -33.91
C SER A 155 4.65 -21.71 -34.23
N TYR A 156 5.30 -21.16 -33.22
CA TYR A 156 6.66 -20.69 -33.24
C TYR A 156 7.58 -21.63 -32.48
N ASN A 157 8.66 -22.05 -33.07
CA ASN A 157 9.71 -22.77 -32.38
C ASN A 157 10.56 -21.80 -31.56
N GLY A 158 11.07 -22.24 -30.42
CA GLY A 158 11.92 -21.42 -29.59
C GLY A 158 12.16 -21.99 -28.21
N LEU A 159 12.86 -21.23 -27.43
CA LEU A 159 13.24 -21.59 -26.07
C LEU A 159 12.61 -20.58 -25.11
N TYR A 160 11.92 -21.10 -24.08
CA TYR A 160 11.38 -20.27 -23.01
C TYR A 160 11.68 -20.92 -21.67
N LEU A 161 12.55 -20.26 -20.92
CA LEU A 161 13.04 -20.66 -19.61
C LEU A 161 12.38 -19.81 -18.53
N LYS A 162 12.03 -20.43 -17.42
CA LYS A 162 11.46 -19.75 -16.25
C LYS A 162 12.23 -20.13 -14.99
N PHE A 163 12.26 -19.22 -14.02
CA PHE A 163 12.65 -19.57 -12.67
C PHE A 163 11.53 -20.32 -11.96
N ALA A 164 11.83 -21.49 -11.44
CA ALA A 164 10.86 -22.30 -10.70
C ALA A 164 10.53 -21.70 -9.31
N ASN A 165 11.42 -20.90 -8.74
CA ASN A 165 11.23 -20.25 -7.45
C ASN A 165 11.82 -18.84 -7.45
N LEU A 166 10.94 -17.83 -7.42
CA LEU A 166 11.31 -16.41 -7.38
C LEU A 166 11.65 -15.90 -5.96
N TYR A 167 11.42 -16.71 -4.92
CA TYR A 167 11.66 -16.33 -3.52
C TYR A 167 12.97 -16.87 -2.94
N ALA A 168 13.78 -17.57 -3.73
CA ALA A 168 15.05 -18.10 -3.28
C ALA A 168 16.04 -16.95 -3.03
N GLU A 169 16.26 -16.59 -1.78
CA GLU A 169 17.23 -15.54 -1.39
C GLU A 169 18.70 -15.93 -1.67
N ASN A 170 18.99 -17.21 -1.81
CA ASN A 170 20.32 -17.72 -2.12
C ASN A 170 20.37 -18.25 -3.54
N THR A 171 20.83 -17.41 -4.42
CA THR A 171 20.89 -17.51 -5.87
C THR A 171 21.82 -18.58 -6.45
N ILE A 172 22.40 -19.46 -5.65
CA ILE A 172 23.33 -20.48 -6.17
C ILE A 172 22.59 -21.58 -6.94
N HIS A 173 21.30 -21.78 -6.70
CA HIS A 173 20.46 -22.74 -7.41
C HIS A 173 19.03 -22.20 -7.58
N ASN A 174 18.86 -21.14 -8.37
CA ASN A 174 17.54 -20.88 -8.92
C ASN A 174 17.25 -21.99 -9.91
N ASP A 175 16.45 -22.96 -9.51
CA ASP A 175 16.01 -24.03 -10.37
C ASP A 175 15.32 -23.44 -11.59
N VAL A 176 15.96 -23.59 -12.75
CA VAL A 176 15.42 -23.18 -14.04
C VAL A 176 14.56 -24.33 -14.56
N CYS A 177 13.42 -24.01 -15.10
CA CYS A 177 12.58 -24.97 -15.80
C CYS A 177 12.33 -24.54 -17.25
N LEU A 178 12.19 -25.52 -18.12
CA LEU A 178 11.82 -25.33 -19.52
C LEU A 178 10.29 -25.23 -19.64
N PHE A 179 9.80 -24.09 -20.09
CA PHE A 179 8.37 -23.87 -20.36
C PHE A 179 8.00 -24.18 -21.81
N ARG A 180 8.86 -23.79 -22.78
CA ARG A 180 8.73 -24.12 -24.19
C ARG A 180 10.10 -24.51 -24.76
N GLY A 181 10.12 -25.49 -25.64
CA GLY A 181 11.34 -26.00 -26.30
C GLY A 181 11.43 -27.51 -26.27
N PHE A 182 12.50 -28.06 -26.84
CA PHE A 182 12.74 -29.51 -26.88
C PHE A 182 13.05 -30.07 -25.51
N SER A 183 12.34 -31.12 -25.09
CA SER A 183 12.56 -31.82 -23.82
C SER A 183 13.93 -32.50 -23.74
N THR A 184 14.52 -32.82 -24.88
CA THR A 184 15.89 -33.35 -25.01
C THR A 184 16.91 -32.30 -24.55
N VAL A 185 16.75 -31.05 -24.94
CA VAL A 185 17.58 -29.93 -24.51
C VAL A 185 17.51 -29.79 -22.97
N ALA A 186 16.32 -29.87 -22.39
CA ALA A 186 16.17 -29.83 -20.92
C ALA A 186 16.91 -30.98 -20.23
N ARG A 187 16.85 -32.18 -20.81
CA ARG A 187 17.55 -33.36 -20.30
C ARG A 187 19.06 -33.22 -20.38
N GLU A 188 19.58 -32.75 -21.53
CA GLU A 188 21.02 -32.52 -21.72
C GLU A 188 21.56 -31.45 -20.76
N LYS A 189 20.80 -30.38 -20.54
CA LYS A 189 21.16 -29.27 -19.66
C LYS A 189 20.78 -29.52 -18.18
N ASN A 190 20.24 -30.70 -17.87
CA ASN A 190 19.84 -31.13 -16.52
C ASN A 190 18.91 -30.14 -15.81
N ILE A 191 17.90 -29.64 -16.56
CA ILE A 191 16.83 -28.80 -16.02
C ILE A 191 15.49 -29.53 -16.07
N ASN A 192 14.55 -29.12 -15.22
CA ASN A 192 13.22 -29.69 -15.17
C ASN A 192 12.32 -29.10 -16.26
N LEU A 193 11.33 -29.88 -16.69
CA LEU A 193 10.23 -29.37 -17.50
C LEU A 193 9.20 -28.68 -16.60
N HIS A 194 8.61 -27.61 -17.09
CA HIS A 194 7.46 -26.99 -16.41
C HIS A 194 6.26 -27.94 -16.49
N SER A 195 5.32 -27.87 -15.52
CA SER A 195 4.12 -28.74 -15.49
C SER A 195 3.24 -28.61 -16.73
N THR A 196 3.22 -27.44 -17.35
CA THR A 196 2.48 -27.15 -18.60
C THR A 196 3.42 -26.97 -19.79
N TRP A 197 4.53 -27.72 -19.78
CA TRP A 197 5.50 -27.69 -20.88
C TRP A 197 4.87 -28.07 -22.21
N GLN A 198 5.26 -27.38 -23.27
CA GLN A 198 4.97 -27.72 -24.67
C GLN A 198 6.21 -27.49 -25.54
N LEU A 199 6.26 -28.16 -26.69
CA LEU A 199 7.40 -28.05 -27.60
C LEU A 199 7.50 -26.66 -28.24
N GLU A 200 6.38 -26.08 -28.66
CA GLU A 200 6.30 -24.81 -29.37
C GLU A 200 5.28 -23.86 -28.70
N THR A 201 5.35 -22.60 -29.09
CA THR A 201 4.39 -21.57 -28.70
C THR A 201 3.36 -21.40 -29.81
N GLN A 202 2.08 -21.54 -29.48
CA GLN A 202 1.00 -21.39 -30.45
C GLN A 202 0.83 -19.92 -30.84
N GLU A 203 0.63 -19.67 -32.16
CA GLU A 203 0.30 -18.33 -32.69
C GLU A 203 -1.07 -17.90 -32.15
N GLY A 204 -1.25 -16.64 -31.82
CA GLY A 204 -2.47 -16.09 -31.23
C GLY A 204 -2.44 -16.00 -29.69
N LEU A 205 -1.48 -16.63 -29.03
CA LEU A 205 -1.33 -16.52 -27.58
C LEU A 205 -0.83 -15.15 -27.13
N PHE A 206 0.02 -14.53 -27.93
CA PHE A 206 0.67 -13.25 -27.63
C PHE A 206 0.58 -12.30 -28.83
N PRO A 207 -0.58 -11.63 -29.04
CA PRO A 207 -0.84 -10.85 -30.25
C PRO A 207 0.20 -9.79 -30.61
N GLU A 208 0.82 -9.15 -29.63
CA GLU A 208 1.86 -8.13 -29.87
C GLU A 208 3.16 -8.79 -30.36
N ILE A 209 3.52 -9.97 -29.84
CA ILE A 209 4.65 -10.76 -30.30
C ILE A 209 4.38 -11.28 -31.73
N ASP A 210 3.17 -11.76 -31.99
CA ASP A 210 2.74 -12.22 -33.30
C ASP A 210 2.74 -11.08 -34.32
N GLY A 211 2.35 -9.87 -33.90
CA GLY A 211 2.44 -8.66 -34.71
C GLY A 211 3.87 -8.36 -35.15
N GLU A 212 4.81 -8.40 -34.22
CA GLU A 212 6.23 -8.21 -34.51
C GLU A 212 6.80 -9.32 -35.40
N MET A 213 6.45 -10.58 -35.11
CA MET A 213 6.82 -11.74 -35.92
C MET A 213 6.31 -11.63 -37.36
N SER A 214 5.13 -11.06 -37.58
CA SER A 214 4.56 -10.91 -38.92
C SER A 214 5.15 -9.74 -39.71
N GLY A 215 5.97 -8.90 -39.07
CA GLY A 215 6.54 -7.68 -39.68
C GLY A 215 5.48 -6.59 -39.94
N LYS A 216 4.35 -6.66 -39.29
CA LYS A 216 3.28 -5.65 -39.38
C LYS A 216 3.45 -4.49 -38.37
N SER A 217 4.41 -4.61 -37.48
CA SER A 217 4.74 -3.55 -36.53
C SER A 217 5.55 -2.46 -37.25
N GLU A 218 5.22 -1.20 -37.04
CA GLU A 218 6.01 -0.04 -37.43
C GLU A 218 7.28 0.11 -36.57
N SER A 219 7.70 -0.97 -35.92
CA SER A 219 8.82 -1.01 -34.99
C SER A 219 10.10 -0.58 -35.66
N ILE A 220 10.75 0.40 -35.08
CA ILE A 220 12.10 0.82 -35.48
C ILE A 220 13.04 -0.35 -35.15
N SER A 221 13.82 -0.79 -36.13
CA SER A 221 14.84 -1.83 -35.95
C SER A 221 15.67 -1.59 -34.68
N GLY A 222 15.61 -2.54 -33.73
CA GLY A 222 16.28 -2.43 -32.43
C GLY A 222 15.47 -1.77 -31.31
N ALA A 223 14.23 -1.35 -31.56
CA ALA A 223 13.35 -0.84 -30.52
C ALA A 223 12.78 -1.99 -29.66
N PHE A 224 12.83 -1.83 -28.36
CA PHE A 224 12.17 -2.76 -27.45
C PHE A 224 10.78 -2.25 -27.05
N PHE A 225 9.91 -3.16 -26.63
CA PHE A 225 8.56 -2.83 -26.19
C PHE A 225 8.14 -3.74 -25.03
N LEU A 226 7.26 -3.23 -24.17
CA LEU A 226 6.65 -4.01 -23.11
C LEU A 226 5.22 -4.36 -23.52
N THR A 227 4.89 -5.65 -23.48
CA THR A 227 3.55 -6.12 -23.87
C THR A 227 2.48 -5.81 -22.84
N SER A 228 1.23 -5.98 -23.23
CA SER A 228 0.09 -6.11 -22.30
C SER A 228 0.26 -7.32 -21.37
N VAL A 229 -0.64 -7.46 -20.40
CA VAL A 229 -0.62 -8.61 -19.49
C VAL A 229 -1.29 -9.81 -20.15
N TYR A 230 -0.60 -10.92 -20.22
CA TYR A 230 -1.11 -12.19 -20.71
C TYR A 230 -1.23 -13.20 -19.59
N LYS A 231 -2.26 -14.03 -19.62
CA LYS A 231 -2.36 -15.22 -18.78
C LYS A 231 -1.67 -16.38 -19.50
N LEU A 232 -0.69 -17.00 -18.87
CA LEU A 232 -0.04 -18.18 -19.44
C LEU A 232 -1.01 -19.36 -19.49
N PRO A 233 -1.06 -20.11 -20.62
CA PRO A 233 -1.97 -21.24 -20.79
C PRO A 233 -1.81 -22.29 -19.69
N ASP A 234 -2.92 -22.81 -19.22
CA ASP A 234 -2.99 -23.86 -18.20
C ASP A 234 -2.26 -23.53 -16.89
N THR A 235 -2.05 -22.25 -16.64
CA THR A 235 -1.46 -21.73 -15.38
C THR A 235 -2.35 -20.65 -14.76
N TRP A 236 -2.05 -20.31 -13.52
CA TRP A 236 -2.59 -19.13 -12.84
C TRP A 236 -1.74 -17.87 -13.04
N GLU A 237 -0.61 -18.01 -13.71
CA GLU A 237 0.37 -16.94 -13.86
C GLU A 237 -0.04 -15.92 -14.93
N SER A 238 0.05 -14.66 -14.56
CA SER A 238 -0.07 -13.52 -15.46
C SER A 238 1.31 -12.91 -15.67
N VAL A 239 1.66 -12.65 -16.92
CA VAL A 239 2.99 -12.20 -17.31
C VAL A 239 2.91 -11.05 -18.31
N ARG A 240 3.96 -10.23 -18.35
CA ARG A 240 4.30 -9.32 -19.45
C ARG A 240 5.62 -9.75 -20.05
N PHE A 241 5.85 -9.36 -21.27
CA PHE A 241 7.10 -9.61 -21.95
C PHE A 241 7.76 -8.29 -22.33
N LEU A 242 9.01 -8.11 -21.95
CA LEU A 242 9.87 -7.07 -22.50
C LEU A 242 10.55 -7.66 -23.74
N CYS A 243 10.13 -7.23 -24.90
CA CYS A 243 10.44 -7.83 -26.19
C CYS A 243 11.36 -6.97 -27.04
N ILE A 244 12.16 -7.64 -27.86
CA ILE A 244 12.92 -7.03 -28.93
C ILE A 244 12.97 -7.99 -30.15
N PRO A 245 12.86 -7.48 -31.37
CA PRO A 245 12.99 -8.31 -32.55
C PRO A 245 14.42 -8.88 -32.71
N VAL A 246 14.50 -10.09 -33.21
CA VAL A 246 15.73 -10.73 -33.70
C VAL A 246 15.76 -10.58 -35.22
N LEU A 247 16.80 -9.95 -35.71
CA LEU A 247 16.89 -9.59 -37.13
C LEU A 247 17.92 -10.46 -37.88
N ASP A 248 17.64 -10.75 -39.13
CA ASP A 248 18.65 -11.32 -40.02
C ASP A 248 19.65 -10.24 -40.51
N SER A 249 20.64 -10.65 -41.31
CA SER A 249 21.61 -9.73 -41.90
C SER A 249 20.99 -8.78 -42.94
N GLY A 250 19.78 -9.03 -43.38
CA GLY A 250 18.97 -8.18 -44.27
C GLY A 250 18.06 -7.20 -43.54
N GLY A 251 17.99 -7.27 -42.21
CA GLY A 251 17.10 -6.44 -41.41
C GLY A 251 15.66 -6.97 -41.28
N ASN A 252 15.40 -8.22 -41.73
CA ASN A 252 14.07 -8.83 -41.58
C ASN A 252 13.94 -9.49 -40.20
N THR A 253 12.76 -9.41 -39.59
CA THR A 253 12.45 -10.09 -38.34
C THR A 253 12.39 -11.60 -38.54
N ILE A 254 13.33 -12.33 -37.96
CA ILE A 254 13.38 -13.79 -37.92
C ILE A 254 12.90 -14.37 -36.59
N GLY A 255 12.71 -13.54 -35.60
CA GLY A 255 12.26 -13.95 -34.26
C GLY A 255 12.03 -12.77 -33.38
N VAL A 256 11.61 -13.07 -32.16
CA VAL A 256 11.50 -12.13 -31.03
C VAL A 256 12.13 -12.77 -29.80
N CYS A 257 12.96 -12.04 -29.10
CA CYS A 257 13.49 -12.49 -27.80
C CYS A 257 13.22 -11.45 -26.72
N GLY A 258 13.36 -11.86 -25.48
CA GLY A 258 13.11 -10.94 -24.38
C GLY A 258 13.04 -11.61 -23.03
N PHE A 259 12.54 -10.82 -22.07
CA PHE A 259 12.41 -11.23 -20.68
C PHE A 259 10.94 -11.26 -20.26
N GLU A 260 10.61 -12.27 -19.47
CA GLU A 260 9.32 -12.37 -18.80
C GLU A 260 9.35 -11.59 -17.49
N ILE A 261 8.29 -10.82 -17.25
CA ILE A 261 8.01 -10.14 -16.00
C ILE A 261 6.67 -10.69 -15.49
N SER A 262 6.72 -11.74 -14.67
CA SER A 262 5.49 -12.28 -14.05
C SER A 262 4.92 -11.30 -13.04
N SER A 263 3.59 -11.35 -12.82
CA SER A 263 2.93 -10.50 -11.81
C SER A 263 3.50 -10.73 -10.42
N LEU A 264 3.92 -11.96 -10.12
CA LEU A 264 4.60 -12.28 -8.87
C LEU A 264 5.98 -11.58 -8.80
N TYR A 265 6.79 -11.69 -9.85
CA TYR A 265 8.08 -11.02 -9.92
C TYR A 265 7.92 -9.50 -9.79
N PHE A 266 6.96 -8.92 -10.52
CA PHE A 266 6.66 -7.50 -10.45
C PHE A 266 6.29 -7.06 -9.03
N SER A 267 5.44 -7.83 -8.35
CA SER A 267 5.05 -7.54 -6.97
C SER A 267 6.20 -7.66 -5.95
N LEU A 268 7.19 -8.50 -6.23
CA LEU A 268 8.38 -8.65 -5.39
C LEU A 268 9.40 -7.54 -5.61
N SER A 269 9.58 -7.12 -6.87
CA SER A 269 10.55 -6.11 -7.29
C SER A 269 10.09 -4.70 -6.96
N HIS A 270 8.80 -4.41 -7.15
CA HIS A 270 8.21 -3.10 -6.92
C HIS A 270 7.33 -3.13 -5.67
N LYS A 271 7.92 -2.70 -4.54
CA LYS A 271 7.21 -2.70 -3.26
C LYS A 271 6.78 -1.29 -2.87
N THR A 272 5.48 -1.11 -2.73
CA THR A 272 4.95 0.15 -2.18
C THR A 272 5.19 0.23 -0.69
N LEU A 273 5.64 1.39 -0.23
CA LEU A 273 5.78 1.69 1.20
C LEU A 273 4.37 1.74 1.80
N GLY A 274 4.02 0.76 2.64
CA GLY A 274 2.72 0.74 3.30
C GLY A 274 2.54 1.95 4.21
N SER A 275 1.41 2.64 4.10
CA SER A 275 0.98 3.57 5.12
C SER A 275 0.25 2.79 6.22
N SER A 276 0.48 3.11 7.49
CA SER A 276 -0.24 2.48 8.59
C SER A 276 -1.73 2.87 8.65
N GLN A 277 -2.14 3.84 7.86
CA GLN A 277 -3.47 4.44 7.88
C GLN A 277 -4.32 4.15 6.64
N ALA A 278 -3.71 3.68 5.54
CA ALA A 278 -4.44 3.40 4.31
C ALA A 278 -3.77 2.27 3.51
N HIS A 279 -4.59 1.41 2.90
CA HIS A 279 -4.15 0.31 2.05
C HIS A 279 -3.82 0.82 0.62
N ILE A 280 -2.82 1.70 0.52
CA ILE A 280 -2.37 2.21 -0.77
C ILE A 280 -1.57 1.12 -1.49
N PHE A 281 -1.89 0.89 -2.74
CA PHE A 281 -1.15 0.02 -3.65
C PHE A 281 -0.93 0.70 -5.00
N CYS A 282 0.07 0.24 -5.74
CA CYS A 282 0.37 0.75 -7.08
C CYS A 282 0.21 -0.35 -8.11
N ALA A 283 -0.10 0.06 -9.34
CA ALA A 283 -0.21 -0.84 -10.49
C ALA A 283 0.39 -0.19 -11.74
N LEU A 284 0.98 -1.03 -12.57
CA LEU A 284 1.38 -0.67 -13.95
C LEU A 284 0.30 -1.16 -14.90
N LEU A 285 -0.43 -0.24 -15.50
CA LEU A 285 -1.61 -0.48 -16.32
C LEU A 285 -1.29 -0.25 -17.80
N THR A 286 -1.91 -1.03 -18.66
CA THR A 286 -1.89 -0.84 -20.12
C THR A 286 -3.32 -0.77 -20.60
N GLU A 287 -3.60 0.13 -21.50
CA GLU A 287 -4.90 0.25 -22.14
C GLU A 287 -5.16 -0.96 -23.04
N ASP A 288 -6.30 -1.58 -22.87
CA ASP A 288 -6.77 -2.70 -23.68
C ASP A 288 -8.24 -2.43 -24.07
N SER A 289 -8.44 -1.96 -25.29
CA SER A 289 -9.75 -1.55 -25.82
C SER A 289 -10.43 -0.48 -24.97
N ASP A 290 -11.42 -0.84 -24.15
CA ASP A 290 -12.17 0.07 -23.28
C ASP A 290 -11.81 -0.05 -21.79
N CYS A 291 -10.79 -0.84 -21.45
CA CYS A 291 -10.38 -1.08 -20.07
C CYS A 291 -8.85 -1.04 -19.93
N TYR A 292 -8.39 -1.06 -18.69
CA TYR A 292 -6.97 -1.15 -18.35
C TYR A 292 -6.67 -2.49 -17.69
N VAL A 293 -5.64 -3.15 -18.17
CA VAL A 293 -5.14 -4.40 -17.59
C VAL A 293 -3.74 -4.16 -17.03
N GLY A 294 -3.42 -4.74 -15.88
CA GLY A 294 -2.13 -4.42 -15.30
C GLY A 294 -1.58 -5.39 -14.27
N GLN A 295 -0.37 -5.07 -13.83
CA GLN A 295 0.35 -5.77 -12.78
C GLN A 295 0.39 -4.91 -11.52
N ILE A 296 0.18 -5.53 -10.37
CA ILE A 296 0.11 -4.86 -9.08
C ILE A 296 1.45 -4.98 -8.39
N ALA A 297 1.98 -3.85 -7.95
CA ALA A 297 3.15 -3.79 -7.10
C ALA A 297 2.87 -4.44 -5.73
N GLY A 298 3.88 -5.07 -5.15
CA GLY A 298 3.76 -5.63 -3.81
C GLY A 298 3.50 -4.54 -2.77
N ASN A 299 2.79 -4.89 -1.70
CA ASN A 299 2.52 -3.98 -0.60
C ASN A 299 3.22 -4.46 0.67
N GLN A 300 3.89 -3.53 1.37
CA GLN A 300 4.59 -3.86 2.62
C GLN A 300 3.65 -4.25 3.76
N SER A 301 2.40 -3.79 3.74
CA SER A 301 1.38 -4.20 4.71
C SER A 301 0.85 -5.62 4.49
N GLY A 302 1.19 -6.26 3.37
CA GLY A 302 0.61 -7.54 2.96
C GLY A 302 -0.84 -7.43 2.48
N TYR A 303 -1.28 -6.23 2.14
CA TYR A 303 -2.60 -6.00 1.56
C TYR A 303 -2.63 -6.48 0.11
N PHE A 304 -3.60 -7.30 -0.22
CA PHE A 304 -3.91 -7.73 -1.58
C PHE A 304 -5.28 -7.16 -1.95
N PRO A 305 -5.33 -6.19 -2.86
CA PRO A 305 -6.60 -5.62 -3.27
C PRO A 305 -7.46 -6.67 -3.98
N PRO A 306 -8.77 -6.71 -3.71
CA PRO A 306 -9.69 -7.56 -4.44
C PRO A 306 -9.92 -6.96 -5.83
N ILE A 307 -9.17 -7.45 -6.81
CA ILE A 307 -9.20 -6.94 -8.18
C ILE A 307 -9.59 -8.07 -9.12
N GLU A 308 -10.53 -7.80 -10.00
CA GLU A 308 -10.76 -8.56 -11.21
C GLU A 308 -9.70 -8.21 -12.28
N ASN A 309 -9.68 -8.90 -13.39
CA ASN A 309 -8.57 -8.82 -14.36
C ASN A 309 -8.42 -7.47 -15.05
N SER A 310 -9.36 -6.52 -14.88
CA SER A 310 -9.35 -5.24 -15.56
C SER A 310 -9.88 -4.09 -14.71
N PHE A 311 -9.55 -2.87 -15.12
CA PHE A 311 -10.03 -1.63 -14.54
C PHE A 311 -10.73 -0.77 -15.59
N SER A 312 -11.88 -0.21 -15.28
CA SER A 312 -12.39 0.97 -15.97
C SER A 312 -12.01 2.23 -15.20
N VAL A 313 -11.69 3.30 -15.93
CA VAL A 313 -11.11 4.52 -15.35
C VAL A 313 -12.01 5.70 -15.64
N GLU A 314 -12.41 6.42 -14.58
CA GLU A 314 -13.12 7.69 -14.67
C GLU A 314 -12.27 8.82 -14.12
N ASN A 315 -11.96 9.81 -14.93
CA ASN A 315 -11.16 10.96 -14.52
C ASN A 315 -11.99 11.92 -13.67
N GLY A 316 -11.62 12.07 -12.40
CA GLY A 316 -12.17 13.07 -11.49
C GLY A 316 -11.38 14.38 -11.51
N SER A 317 -11.84 15.38 -10.75
CA SER A 317 -11.19 16.70 -10.68
C SER A 317 -9.87 16.70 -9.89
N SER A 318 -9.71 15.86 -8.87
CA SER A 318 -8.48 15.75 -8.05
C SER A 318 -7.96 14.33 -7.94
N LEU A 319 -8.85 13.35 -7.93
CA LEU A 319 -8.54 11.92 -7.89
C LEU A 319 -9.26 11.22 -9.03
N THR A 320 -8.61 10.21 -9.57
CA THR A 320 -9.16 9.31 -10.59
C THR A 320 -9.87 8.16 -9.89
N THR A 321 -11.04 7.77 -10.39
CA THR A 321 -11.79 6.62 -9.91
C THR A 321 -11.54 5.42 -10.82
N PHE A 322 -11.32 4.28 -10.20
CA PHE A 322 -11.08 3.00 -10.86
C PHE A 322 -12.12 1.99 -10.38
N HIS A 323 -12.73 1.29 -11.33
CA HIS A 323 -13.66 0.20 -11.03
C HIS A 323 -13.07 -1.13 -11.48
N SER A 324 -13.09 -2.13 -10.62
CA SER A 324 -12.69 -3.50 -10.94
C SER A 324 -13.71 -4.46 -10.34
N GLY A 325 -14.55 -5.06 -11.18
CA GLY A 325 -15.74 -5.79 -10.74
C GLY A 325 -16.65 -4.94 -9.86
N ASP A 326 -16.98 -5.44 -8.68
CA ASP A 326 -17.80 -4.73 -7.69
C ASP A 326 -17.00 -3.78 -6.79
N THR A 327 -15.70 -3.67 -6.99
CA THR A 327 -14.81 -2.86 -6.13
C THR A 327 -14.44 -1.55 -6.80
N GLU A 328 -14.56 -0.47 -6.04
CA GLU A 328 -14.20 0.88 -6.45
C GLU A 328 -12.93 1.33 -5.71
N PHE A 329 -12.01 1.93 -6.45
CA PHE A 329 -10.78 2.51 -5.92
C PHE A 329 -10.67 3.97 -6.34
N VAL A 330 -9.99 4.77 -5.53
CA VAL A 330 -9.64 6.16 -5.86
C VAL A 330 -8.12 6.32 -5.82
N GLY A 331 -7.57 7.14 -6.73
CA GLY A 331 -6.13 7.25 -6.82
C GLY A 331 -5.64 8.37 -7.72
N LYS A 332 -4.34 8.33 -7.98
CA LYS A 332 -3.65 9.23 -8.94
C LYS A 332 -2.92 8.41 -9.97
N THR A 333 -2.76 8.97 -11.15
CA THR A 333 -2.12 8.34 -12.30
C THR A 333 -0.98 9.19 -12.84
N GLN A 334 -0.03 8.51 -13.49
CA GLN A 334 1.03 9.14 -14.27
C GLN A 334 1.35 8.24 -15.47
N GLU A 335 1.47 8.86 -16.63
CA GLU A 335 1.91 8.16 -17.85
C GLU A 335 3.41 7.84 -17.77
N LEU A 336 3.76 6.67 -18.25
CA LEU A 336 5.12 6.17 -18.33
C LEU A 336 5.32 5.46 -19.68
N THR A 337 6.34 5.87 -20.43
CA THR A 337 6.71 5.20 -21.69
C THR A 337 7.85 4.22 -21.44
N ILE A 338 7.65 2.96 -21.82
CA ILE A 338 8.67 1.91 -21.73
C ILE A 338 8.97 1.41 -23.15
N GLY A 339 10.15 1.73 -23.64
CA GLY A 339 10.50 1.48 -25.03
C GLY A 339 9.59 2.26 -25.98
N THR A 340 8.85 1.53 -26.82
CA THR A 340 7.90 2.11 -27.79
C THR A 340 6.45 2.12 -27.28
N THR A 341 6.17 1.57 -26.09
CA THR A 341 4.81 1.40 -25.57
C THR A 341 4.52 2.38 -24.44
N ALA A 342 3.31 2.97 -24.45
CA ALA A 342 2.81 3.84 -23.38
C ALA A 342 2.05 3.01 -22.34
N HIS A 343 2.30 3.30 -21.08
CA HIS A 343 1.69 2.66 -19.93
C HIS A 343 1.23 3.73 -18.95
N MET A 344 0.37 3.37 -18.03
CA MET A 344 -0.08 4.22 -16.94
C MET A 344 0.30 3.60 -15.59
N VAL A 345 1.01 4.33 -14.76
CA VAL A 345 1.22 3.95 -13.36
C VAL A 345 0.14 4.60 -12.53
N ALA A 346 -0.53 3.81 -11.70
CA ALA A 346 -1.59 4.27 -10.81
C ALA A 346 -1.25 3.94 -9.35
N ALA A 347 -1.43 4.91 -8.45
CA ALA A 347 -1.42 4.69 -7.01
C ALA A 347 -2.86 4.81 -6.51
N MET A 348 -3.39 3.76 -5.89
CA MET A 348 -4.81 3.59 -5.59
C MET A 348 -5.03 3.14 -4.15
N LEU A 349 -6.21 3.44 -3.61
CA LEU A 349 -6.73 2.87 -2.36
C LEU A 349 -8.24 2.60 -2.51
N PRO A 350 -8.82 1.68 -1.70
CA PRO A 350 -10.26 1.41 -1.76
C PRO A 350 -11.09 2.67 -1.48
N ALA A 351 -12.07 2.94 -2.33
CA ALA A 351 -12.96 4.11 -2.19
C ALA A 351 -13.71 4.11 -0.85
N THR A 352 -14.11 2.94 -0.37
CA THR A 352 -14.74 2.77 0.94
C THR A 352 -13.84 3.22 2.08
N GLU A 353 -12.56 2.89 2.03
CA GLU A 353 -11.58 3.31 3.02
C GLU A 353 -11.34 4.81 2.98
N TYR A 354 -11.18 5.37 1.78
CA TYR A 354 -11.07 6.82 1.59
C TYR A 354 -12.28 7.55 2.18
N GLN A 355 -13.50 7.08 1.89
CA GLN A 355 -14.72 7.66 2.42
C GLN A 355 -14.79 7.59 3.95
N VAL A 356 -14.44 6.45 4.56
CA VAL A 356 -14.41 6.27 6.02
C VAL A 356 -13.42 7.24 6.66
N LEU A 357 -12.23 7.38 6.09
CA LEU A 357 -11.21 8.31 6.60
C LEU A 357 -11.71 9.76 6.54
N VAL A 358 -12.27 10.18 5.41
CA VAL A 358 -12.83 11.53 5.23
C VAL A 358 -14.04 11.77 6.14
N GLN A 359 -14.96 10.80 6.25
CA GLN A 359 -16.13 10.92 7.14
C GLN A 359 -15.72 10.98 8.61
N THR A 360 -14.73 10.20 9.04
CA THR A 360 -14.21 10.21 10.40
C THR A 360 -13.71 11.60 10.80
N VAL A 361 -13.01 12.28 9.90
CA VAL A 361 -12.54 13.65 10.13
C VAL A 361 -13.71 14.63 10.20
N ARG A 362 -14.63 14.55 9.23
CA ARG A 362 -15.82 15.40 9.24
C ARG A 362 -16.63 15.23 10.53
N LEU A 363 -16.76 13.99 11.00
CA LEU A 363 -17.47 13.70 12.26
C LEU A 363 -16.72 14.27 13.49
N LYS A 364 -15.40 14.14 13.55
CA LYS A 364 -14.57 14.74 14.61
C LYS A 364 -14.71 16.25 14.65
N ILE A 365 -14.64 16.91 13.48
CA ILE A 365 -14.83 18.36 13.36
C ILE A 365 -16.23 18.76 13.82
N ALA A 366 -17.28 18.09 13.36
CA ALA A 366 -18.66 18.36 13.74
C ALA A 366 -18.90 18.17 15.24
N ALA A 367 -18.41 17.07 15.81
CA ALA A 367 -18.49 16.80 17.27
C ALA A 367 -17.78 17.88 18.08
N PHE A 368 -16.59 18.29 17.63
CA PHE A 368 -15.84 19.35 18.27
C PHE A 368 -16.60 20.70 18.24
N LEU A 369 -17.13 21.11 17.08
CA LEU A 369 -17.91 22.34 16.96
C LEU A 369 -19.16 22.29 17.84
N PHE A 370 -19.82 21.15 17.96
CA PHE A 370 -20.96 20.95 18.84
C PHE A 370 -20.59 21.09 20.32
N ILE A 371 -19.51 20.45 20.76
CA ILE A 371 -19.01 20.53 22.15
C ILE A 371 -18.61 21.97 22.48
N ALA A 372 -17.90 22.65 21.57
CA ALA A 372 -17.49 24.03 21.77
C ALA A 372 -18.70 24.98 21.89
N SER A 373 -19.69 24.84 21.02
CA SER A 373 -20.94 25.63 21.10
C SER A 373 -21.70 25.40 22.39
N PHE A 374 -21.82 24.14 22.82
CA PHE A 374 -22.46 23.78 24.08
C PHE A 374 -21.71 24.34 25.30
N ALA A 375 -20.38 24.28 25.30
CA ALA A 375 -19.55 24.82 26.35
C ALA A 375 -19.67 26.34 26.48
N ILE A 376 -19.73 27.06 25.35
CA ILE A 376 -19.97 28.51 25.33
C ILE A 376 -21.34 28.84 25.94
N LEU A 377 -22.38 28.14 25.51
CA LEU A 377 -23.73 28.35 26.01
C LEU A 377 -23.83 28.07 27.52
N ALA A 378 -23.27 26.95 27.96
CA ALA A 378 -23.23 26.57 29.36
C ALA A 378 -22.49 27.61 30.22
N SER A 379 -21.36 28.15 29.72
CA SER A 379 -20.59 29.20 30.39
C SER A 379 -21.38 30.50 30.54
N ILE A 380 -22.09 30.92 29.49
CA ILE A 380 -22.94 32.12 29.50
C ILE A 380 -24.08 31.96 30.54
N LEU A 381 -24.77 30.81 30.49
CA LEU A 381 -25.88 30.54 31.42
C LEU A 381 -25.41 30.43 32.88
N TRP A 382 -24.29 29.74 33.11
CA TRP A 382 -23.72 29.62 34.48
C TRP A 382 -23.25 30.96 35.03
N GLY A 383 -22.52 31.74 34.22
CA GLY A 383 -22.04 33.05 34.59
C GLY A 383 -23.20 34.04 34.84
N SER A 384 -24.22 34.01 34.00
CA SER A 384 -25.43 34.81 34.18
C SER A 384 -26.12 34.52 35.55
N LYS A 385 -26.35 33.25 35.87
CA LYS A 385 -26.97 32.84 37.14
C LYS A 385 -26.11 33.19 38.36
N LYS A 386 -24.79 32.96 38.28
CA LYS A 386 -23.90 33.09 39.46
C LYS A 386 -23.51 34.54 39.76
N TYR A 387 -23.32 35.36 38.74
CA TYR A 387 -22.77 36.70 38.89
C TYR A 387 -23.77 37.83 38.56
N VAL A 388 -24.59 37.67 37.51
CA VAL A 388 -25.49 38.71 37.03
C VAL A 388 -26.81 38.72 37.81
N ALA A 389 -27.44 37.57 38.04
CA ALA A 389 -28.71 37.48 38.73
C ALA A 389 -28.71 38.04 40.15
N PRO A 390 -27.67 37.81 41.00
CA PRO A 390 -27.59 38.46 42.33
C PRO A 390 -27.51 39.97 42.23
N ILE A 391 -26.74 40.50 41.26
CA ILE A 391 -26.60 41.96 41.05
C ILE A 391 -27.94 42.59 40.65
N LEU A 392 -28.67 41.95 39.72
CA LEU A 392 -30.00 42.40 39.34
C LEU A 392 -30.99 42.39 40.52
N LYS A 393 -30.91 41.34 41.35
CA LYS A 393 -31.75 41.24 42.54
C LYS A 393 -31.43 42.33 43.54
N ASP A 394 -30.16 42.65 43.79
CA ASP A 394 -29.74 43.72 44.68
C ASP A 394 -30.16 45.10 44.11
N LEU A 395 -30.06 45.32 42.79
CA LEU A 395 -30.56 46.53 42.12
C LEU A 395 -32.10 46.66 42.21
N GLU A 396 -32.81 45.52 42.03
CA GLU A 396 -34.27 45.49 42.12
C GLU A 396 -34.73 45.75 43.57
N GLN A 397 -33.99 45.25 44.53
CA GLN A 397 -34.22 45.55 45.95
C GLN A 397 -33.98 47.05 46.28
N ILE A 398 -32.96 47.67 45.68
CA ILE A 398 -32.71 49.11 45.82
C ILE A 398 -33.85 49.92 45.18
N LYS A 399 -34.31 49.52 43.98
CA LYS A 399 -35.43 50.16 43.26
C LYS A 399 -36.73 50.03 44.04
N THR A 400 -37.03 48.90 44.66
CA THR A 400 -38.23 48.69 45.46
C THR A 400 -38.18 49.39 46.78
N ASN A 401 -36.99 49.61 47.36
CA ASN A 401 -36.87 50.39 48.65
C ASN A 401 -36.86 51.90 48.42
N THR A 402 -36.56 52.40 47.24
CA THR A 402 -36.48 53.83 46.92
C THR A 402 -37.88 54.46 46.87
N ASP A 403 -38.96 53.70 46.67
CA ASP A 403 -40.34 54.21 46.66
C ASP A 403 -40.98 54.38 48.09
N ARG A 404 -40.23 54.09 49.18
CA ARG A 404 -40.78 54.08 50.55
C ARG A 404 -40.20 55.08 51.55
N THR A 405 -39.16 55.83 51.19
CA THR A 405 -38.63 56.84 52.15
C THR A 405 -38.21 58.10 51.45
N GLN A 406 -39.05 59.12 51.52
CA GLN A 406 -38.65 60.51 51.33
C GLN A 406 -37.65 60.88 52.48
N SER A 407 -36.35 60.96 52.11
CA SER A 407 -35.41 61.82 52.86
C SER A 407 -34.31 62.25 51.93
N GLU A 408 -34.03 63.53 51.92
CA GLU A 408 -33.09 64.22 51.00
C GLU A 408 -31.64 63.78 51.09
N SER A 409 -31.31 62.74 51.87
CA SER A 409 -29.93 62.21 52.01
C SER A 409 -29.58 61.05 51.06
N HIS A 410 -30.52 60.57 50.30
CA HIS A 410 -30.34 59.36 49.43
C HIS A 410 -29.89 59.65 48.02
N VAL A 411 -29.93 60.87 47.58
CA VAL A 411 -29.54 61.26 46.18
C VAL A 411 -28.07 61.14 45.93
N LEU A 412 -27.22 61.48 46.90
CA LEU A 412 -25.75 61.37 46.82
C LEU A 412 -25.28 59.90 46.80
N GLU A 413 -25.88 59.03 47.55
CA GLU A 413 -25.55 57.58 47.54
C GLU A 413 -26.01 56.86 46.25
N ILE A 414 -27.08 57.34 45.65
CA ILE A 414 -27.55 56.85 44.33
C ILE A 414 -26.65 57.34 43.21
N GLU A 415 -26.16 58.59 43.29
CA GLU A 415 -25.21 59.16 42.34
C GLU A 415 -23.85 58.45 42.45
N ASP A 416 -23.37 58.15 43.65
CA ASP A 416 -22.18 57.32 43.88
C ASP A 416 -22.38 55.87 43.34
N LEU A 417 -23.57 55.28 43.50
CA LEU A 417 -23.87 53.98 42.96
C LEU A 417 -23.92 54.00 41.43
N PHE A 418 -24.54 55.00 40.83
CA PHE A 418 -24.52 55.16 39.36
C PHE A 418 -23.12 55.52 38.83
N ALA A 419 -22.34 56.35 39.56
CA ALA A 419 -20.96 56.60 39.25
C ALA A 419 -20.09 55.32 39.37
N PHE A 420 -20.36 54.52 40.41
CA PHE A 420 -19.75 53.19 40.59
C PHE A 420 -20.15 52.21 39.48
N LEU A 421 -21.42 52.18 39.11
CA LEU A 421 -21.87 51.33 37.98
C LEU A 421 -21.28 51.82 36.65
N ALA A 422 -21.21 53.12 36.42
CA ALA A 422 -20.57 53.66 35.23
C ALA A 422 -19.04 53.36 35.17
N GLU A 423 -18.39 53.36 36.32
CA GLU A 423 -16.98 52.95 36.43
C GLU A 423 -16.81 51.45 36.21
N GLN A 424 -17.72 50.63 36.73
CA GLN A 424 -17.76 49.18 36.48
C GLN A 424 -18.02 48.84 35.04
N ASP A 425 -18.91 49.60 34.37
CA ASP A 425 -19.18 49.44 32.95
C ASP A 425 -17.93 49.77 32.09
N ARG A 426 -17.18 50.85 32.47
CA ARG A 426 -15.91 51.17 31.87
C ARG A 426 -14.84 50.09 32.07
N GLU A 427 -14.75 49.55 33.29
CA GLU A 427 -13.83 48.47 33.59
C GLU A 427 -14.22 47.18 32.84
N HIS A 428 -15.52 46.95 32.67
CA HIS A 428 -16.04 45.85 31.89
C HIS A 428 -15.71 46.00 30.41
N GLU A 429 -15.92 47.18 29.80
CA GLU A 429 -15.54 47.47 28.43
C GLU A 429 -14.03 47.37 28.23
N ALA A 430 -13.23 47.85 29.17
CA ALA A 430 -11.76 47.75 29.12
C ALA A 430 -11.29 46.28 29.21
N ALA A 431 -11.94 45.44 30.03
CA ALA A 431 -11.63 44.04 30.14
C ALA A 431 -12.06 43.25 28.89
N LEU A 432 -13.20 43.60 28.28
CA LEU A 432 -13.65 43.03 27.00
C LEU A 432 -12.73 43.42 25.87
N SER A 433 -12.24 44.68 25.84
CA SER A 433 -11.27 45.11 24.83
C SER A 433 -9.94 44.39 25.01
N ALA A 434 -9.47 44.20 26.25
CA ALA A 434 -8.27 43.41 26.56
C ALA A 434 -8.42 41.93 26.16
N LEU A 435 -9.60 41.35 26.45
CA LEU A 435 -9.92 39.99 26.06
C LEU A 435 -9.95 39.81 24.56
N ASN A 436 -10.51 40.79 23.81
CA ASN A 436 -10.50 40.80 22.36
C ASN A 436 -9.07 40.91 21.79
N GLN A 437 -8.22 41.68 22.44
CA GLN A 437 -6.82 41.79 22.06
C GLN A 437 -6.06 40.49 22.35
N GLU A 438 -6.31 39.87 23.50
CA GLU A 438 -5.73 38.58 23.89
C GLU A 438 -6.25 37.46 22.98
N ARG A 439 -7.51 37.53 22.57
CA ARG A 439 -8.09 36.64 21.55
C ARG A 439 -7.36 36.75 20.22
N LEU A 440 -7.09 37.97 19.73
CA LEU A 440 -6.33 38.19 18.51
C LEU A 440 -4.88 37.67 18.61
N GLU A 441 -4.26 37.85 19.80
CA GLU A 441 -2.93 37.27 20.05
C GLU A 441 -2.98 35.73 20.13
N ALA A 442 -4.05 35.17 20.71
CA ALA A 442 -4.24 33.73 20.78
C ALA A 442 -4.51 33.13 19.40
N GLU A 443 -5.31 33.80 18.55
CA GLU A 443 -5.53 33.40 17.15
C GLU A 443 -4.19 33.40 16.38
N SER A 444 -3.34 34.41 16.59
CA SER A 444 -2.00 34.46 15.97
C SER A 444 -1.04 33.37 16.48
N ARG A 445 -1.16 32.98 17.76
CA ARG A 445 -0.42 31.83 18.32
C ARG A 445 -0.97 30.50 17.78
N GLN A 446 -2.28 30.43 17.57
CA GLN A 446 -2.93 29.28 16.97
C GLN A 446 -2.36 29.00 15.57
N GLU A 447 -2.31 30.00 14.69
CA GLU A 447 -1.73 29.85 13.36
C GLU A 447 -0.28 29.34 13.41
N ARG A 448 0.53 29.88 14.34
CA ARG A 448 1.93 29.42 14.54
C ARG A 448 2.03 28.00 15.08
N LEU A 449 1.11 27.58 15.97
CA LEU A 449 1.10 26.23 16.51
C LEU A 449 0.57 25.24 15.47
N GLN A 450 -0.42 25.63 14.68
CA GLN A 450 -0.96 24.81 13.60
C GLN A 450 0.12 24.53 12.55
N SER A 451 0.90 25.55 12.14
CA SER A 451 2.02 25.35 11.22
C SER A 451 3.10 24.41 11.79
N LYS A 452 3.38 24.50 13.10
CA LYS A 452 4.32 23.57 13.75
C LYS A 452 3.76 22.13 13.86
N LEU A 453 2.48 22.00 14.03
CA LEU A 453 1.81 20.69 14.09
C LEU A 453 1.75 20.02 12.73
N GLU A 454 1.49 20.78 11.67
CA GLU A 454 1.57 20.29 10.29
C GLU A 454 2.98 19.76 10.00
N GLN A 455 4.01 20.46 10.46
CA GLN A 455 5.39 20.01 10.33
C GLN A 455 5.68 18.75 11.14
N THR A 456 5.20 18.69 12.38
CA THR A 456 5.40 17.52 13.27
C THR A 456 4.61 16.30 12.79
N SER A 457 3.40 16.51 12.23
CA SER A 457 2.58 15.47 11.62
C SER A 457 3.22 14.89 10.37
N SER A 458 3.84 15.74 9.54
CA SER A 458 4.63 15.30 8.39
C SER A 458 5.84 14.45 8.81
N ASP A 459 6.53 14.86 9.87
CA ASP A 459 7.66 14.12 10.44
C ASP A 459 7.20 12.79 11.05
N LEU A 460 6.03 12.75 11.70
CA LEU A 460 5.44 11.52 12.25
C LEU A 460 5.02 10.56 11.13
N GLY A 461 4.44 11.08 10.04
CA GLY A 461 4.08 10.28 8.87
C GLY A 461 5.28 9.60 8.23
N SER A 462 6.40 10.34 8.12
CA SER A 462 7.65 9.79 7.59
C SER A 462 8.26 8.72 8.52
N ALA A 463 8.19 8.92 9.83
CA ALA A 463 8.65 7.95 10.83
C ALA A 463 7.78 6.68 10.85
N GLN A 464 6.46 6.82 10.71
CA GLN A 464 5.53 5.69 10.62
C GLN A 464 5.74 4.88 9.33
N ALA A 465 6.02 5.55 8.21
CA ALA A 465 6.38 4.89 6.95
C ALA A 465 7.68 4.07 7.09
N GLU A 466 8.66 4.57 7.81
CA GLU A 466 9.91 3.85 8.07
C GLU A 466 9.70 2.66 9.02
N ILE A 467 8.85 2.79 10.04
CA ILE A 467 8.46 1.67 10.93
C ILE A 467 7.69 0.59 10.14
N ALA A 468 6.81 0.99 9.24
CA ALA A 468 6.08 0.06 8.37
C ALA A 468 7.03 -0.68 7.42
N ARG A 469 8.04 0.00 6.88
CA ARG A 469 9.11 -0.59 6.07
C ARG A 469 9.90 -1.66 6.84
N LEU A 470 10.24 -1.37 8.09
CA LEU A 470 10.98 -2.29 8.97
C LEU A 470 10.12 -3.49 9.41
N ALA A 471 8.82 -3.28 9.63
CA ALA A 471 7.89 -4.36 9.97
C ALA A 471 7.63 -5.31 8.79
N TYR A 472 7.63 -4.78 7.57
CA TYR A 472 7.41 -5.55 6.35
C TYR A 472 8.60 -6.44 5.98
N SER A 473 9.82 -6.00 6.17
CA SER A 473 11.01 -6.81 5.89
C SER A 473 11.02 -8.14 6.67
N ARG A 474 10.23 -8.23 7.75
CA ARG A 474 10.04 -9.47 8.54
C ARG A 474 8.91 -10.38 8.03
N LYS A 475 7.96 -9.87 7.21
CA LYS A 475 6.78 -10.64 6.76
C LYS A 475 6.98 -11.34 5.41
N GLN A 476 8.03 -11.00 4.68
CA GLN A 476 8.23 -11.35 3.27
C GLN A 476 8.90 -12.68 2.97
N GLU A 477 8.85 -13.62 3.88
CA GLU A 477 9.54 -14.90 3.71
C GLU A 477 8.63 -16.08 3.35
N ILE A 478 7.45 -15.87 2.75
CA ILE A 478 6.56 -16.97 2.42
C ILE A 478 6.13 -16.88 0.96
N ASP A 479 6.59 -17.86 0.19
CA ASP A 479 6.18 -18.12 -1.18
C ASP A 479 4.74 -18.67 -1.18
N PRO A 480 3.80 -18.10 -1.96
CA PRO A 480 2.46 -18.63 -2.08
C PRO A 480 2.41 -20.06 -2.61
N ASP A 481 3.32 -20.44 -3.51
CA ASP A 481 3.39 -21.78 -4.08
C ASP A 481 3.90 -22.80 -3.04
N ASP A 482 4.89 -22.41 -2.23
CA ASP A 482 5.35 -23.20 -1.10
C ASP A 482 4.25 -23.38 -0.05
N PHE A 483 3.43 -22.35 0.16
CA PHE A 483 2.30 -22.45 1.08
C PHE A 483 1.18 -23.32 0.55
N GLN A 484 0.88 -23.26 -0.74
CA GLN A 484 -0.09 -24.16 -1.38
C GLN A 484 0.39 -25.61 -1.30
N TYR A 485 1.65 -25.87 -1.60
CA TYR A 485 2.28 -27.18 -1.46
C TYR A 485 2.21 -27.69 -0.01
N PHE A 486 2.41 -26.80 0.96
CA PHE A 486 2.25 -27.12 2.38
C PHE A 486 0.82 -27.56 2.71
N LEU A 487 -0.22 -26.88 2.21
CA LEU A 487 -1.63 -27.24 2.43
C LEU A 487 -1.98 -28.61 1.83
N GLU A 488 -1.52 -28.87 0.63
CA GLU A 488 -1.72 -30.15 -0.05
C GLU A 488 -0.98 -31.28 0.66
N GLY A 489 0.23 -31.01 1.15
CA GLY A 489 1.04 -31.96 1.88
C GLY A 489 0.41 -32.44 3.20
N ILE A 490 -0.44 -31.61 3.83
CA ILE A 490 -1.13 -31.96 5.07
C ILE A 490 -2.04 -33.18 4.88
N SER A 491 -2.68 -33.31 3.72
CA SER A 491 -3.53 -34.46 3.39
C SER A 491 -2.73 -35.77 3.20
N GLN A 492 -1.44 -35.65 2.92
CA GLN A 492 -0.52 -36.78 2.69
C GLN A 492 0.18 -37.28 3.95
N LEU A 493 -0.04 -36.63 5.09
CA LEU A 493 0.53 -37.07 6.36
C LEU A 493 -0.13 -38.39 6.82
N THR A 494 0.70 -39.33 7.23
CA THR A 494 0.18 -40.56 7.86
C THR A 494 -0.45 -40.26 9.23
N PRO A 495 -1.28 -41.13 9.79
CA PRO A 495 -1.93 -40.88 11.08
C PRO A 495 -0.95 -40.51 12.21
N THR A 496 0.25 -41.11 12.20
CA THR A 496 1.29 -40.81 13.20
C THR A 496 1.95 -39.47 12.94
N GLU A 497 2.29 -39.18 11.69
CA GLU A 497 2.85 -37.89 11.30
C GLU A 497 1.86 -36.74 11.55
N ARG A 498 0.57 -37.00 11.33
CA ARG A 498 -0.49 -36.03 11.64
C ARG A 498 -0.54 -35.73 13.14
N LYS A 499 -0.49 -36.74 13.99
CA LYS A 499 -0.43 -36.52 15.45
C LYS A 499 0.79 -35.71 15.89
N VAL A 500 1.95 -35.98 15.31
CA VAL A 500 3.16 -35.18 15.58
C VAL A 500 3.00 -33.75 15.13
N PHE A 501 2.42 -33.54 13.97
CA PHE A 501 2.12 -32.22 13.43
C PHE A 501 1.15 -31.44 14.32
N ASP A 502 0.03 -32.06 14.73
CA ASP A 502 -0.99 -31.44 15.59
C ASP A 502 -0.38 -31.04 16.95
N LEU A 503 0.46 -31.87 17.54
CA LEU A 503 1.17 -31.55 18.79
C LEU A 503 2.14 -30.38 18.62
N TYR A 504 2.75 -30.21 17.46
CA TYR A 504 3.53 -29.00 17.16
C TYR A 504 2.65 -27.75 17.07
N LEU A 505 1.43 -27.86 16.55
CA LEU A 505 0.47 -26.76 16.51
C LEU A 505 -0.05 -26.36 17.90
N GLU A 506 -0.09 -27.31 18.83
CA GLU A 506 -0.41 -27.08 20.24
C GLU A 506 0.77 -26.46 21.02
N GLY A 507 1.90 -26.21 20.35
CA GLY A 507 3.07 -25.58 20.94
C GLY A 507 4.03 -26.54 21.66
N LYS A 508 3.77 -27.86 21.64
CA LYS A 508 4.59 -28.86 22.32
C LYS A 508 6.01 -28.90 21.77
N ASN A 509 6.98 -29.05 22.63
CA ASN A 509 8.36 -29.25 22.23
C ASN A 509 8.68 -30.73 21.98
N ALA A 510 9.82 -31.02 21.38
CA ALA A 510 10.19 -32.37 20.99
C ALA A 510 10.22 -33.38 22.18
N LYS A 511 10.63 -32.93 23.38
CA LYS A 511 10.65 -33.78 24.59
C LYS A 511 9.25 -34.15 25.05
N GLU A 512 8.31 -33.19 24.99
CA GLU A 512 6.89 -33.40 25.33
C GLU A 512 6.24 -34.36 24.32
N ILE A 513 6.51 -34.21 23.03
CA ILE A 513 5.96 -35.06 21.98
C ILE A 513 6.44 -36.51 22.14
N ILE A 514 7.74 -36.70 22.47
CA ILE A 514 8.31 -38.01 22.77
C ILE A 514 7.58 -38.67 23.95
N ALA A 515 7.30 -37.88 25.00
CA ALA A 515 6.61 -38.37 26.19
C ALA A 515 5.15 -38.72 25.91
N ILE A 516 4.43 -37.89 25.10
CA ILE A 516 3.01 -38.09 24.77
C ILE A 516 2.81 -39.30 23.85
N LEU A 517 3.68 -39.47 22.85
CA LEU A 517 3.53 -40.52 21.84
C LEU A 517 4.28 -41.81 22.20
N GLY A 518 5.09 -41.83 23.26
CA GLY A 518 5.85 -43.00 23.71
C GLY A 518 6.90 -43.45 22.69
N VAL A 519 7.46 -42.55 21.89
CA VAL A 519 8.43 -42.85 20.83
C VAL A 519 9.85 -42.48 21.24
N THR A 520 10.84 -43.01 20.55
CA THR A 520 12.25 -42.60 20.78
C THR A 520 12.55 -41.28 20.06
N GLU A 521 13.62 -40.61 20.49
CA GLU A 521 14.09 -39.36 19.83
C GLU A 521 14.43 -39.60 18.35
N ASN A 522 14.99 -40.74 18.02
CA ASN A 522 15.28 -41.09 16.62
C ASN A 522 14.02 -41.31 15.81
N THR A 523 13.00 -41.90 16.40
CA THR A 523 11.69 -42.10 15.76
C THR A 523 11.00 -40.75 15.50
N LEU A 524 11.05 -39.84 16.47
CA LEU A 524 10.52 -38.50 16.28
C LEU A 524 11.31 -37.71 15.20
N LYS A 525 12.62 -37.80 15.16
CA LYS A 525 13.46 -37.23 14.11
C LYS A 525 13.09 -37.78 12.72
N PHE A 526 12.80 -39.09 12.64
CA PHE A 526 12.35 -39.71 11.40
C PHE A 526 10.99 -39.15 10.95
N HIS A 527 10.01 -39.06 11.86
CA HIS A 527 8.72 -38.46 11.57
C HIS A 527 8.85 -36.99 11.17
N ASN A 528 9.67 -36.22 11.87
CA ASN A 528 9.91 -34.83 11.52
C ASN A 528 10.48 -34.67 10.12
N LYS A 529 11.44 -35.51 9.75
CA LYS A 529 12.02 -35.50 8.40
C LYS A 529 10.95 -35.77 7.33
N ASN A 530 10.09 -36.75 7.57
CA ASN A 530 9.03 -37.10 6.65
C ASN A 530 7.95 -36.00 6.56
N ILE A 531 7.58 -35.42 7.71
CA ILE A 531 6.63 -34.28 7.77
C ILE A 531 7.23 -33.10 6.99
N TYR A 532 8.49 -32.76 7.23
CA TYR A 532 9.12 -31.64 6.54
C TYR A 532 9.19 -31.84 5.03
N ASN A 533 9.52 -33.06 4.60
CA ASN A 533 9.57 -33.40 3.18
C ASN A 533 8.18 -33.31 2.52
N LYS A 534 7.14 -33.83 3.20
CA LYS A 534 5.78 -33.84 2.67
C LYS A 534 5.15 -32.45 2.65
N LEU A 535 5.48 -31.63 3.64
CA LEU A 535 4.97 -30.29 3.77
C LEU A 535 5.84 -29.24 3.05
N GLY A 536 6.95 -29.64 2.44
CA GLY A 536 7.86 -28.72 1.76
C GLY A 536 8.56 -27.71 2.69
N VAL A 537 8.72 -28.06 3.98
CA VAL A 537 9.33 -27.16 4.96
C VAL A 537 10.70 -27.66 5.40
N SER A 538 11.62 -26.73 5.64
CA SER A 538 13.01 -27.04 6.04
C SER A 538 13.23 -27.02 7.54
N SER A 539 12.30 -26.52 8.33
CA SER A 539 12.45 -26.35 9.77
C SER A 539 11.12 -26.30 10.51
N ARG A 540 11.16 -26.63 11.82
CA ARG A 540 10.02 -26.44 12.72
C ARG A 540 9.51 -24.99 12.73
N LYS A 541 10.40 -24.02 12.64
CA LYS A 541 10.03 -22.60 12.62
C LYS A 541 9.22 -22.27 11.37
N GLN A 542 9.60 -22.78 10.22
CA GLN A 542 8.87 -22.63 8.95
C GLN A 542 7.54 -23.35 9.00
N LEU A 543 7.50 -24.58 9.53
CA LEU A 543 6.28 -25.35 9.73
C LEU A 543 5.24 -24.58 10.56
N LEU A 544 5.65 -24.07 11.73
CA LEU A 544 4.74 -23.31 12.61
C LEU A 544 4.26 -22.00 11.97
N ARG A 545 5.10 -21.36 11.16
CA ARG A 545 4.76 -20.15 10.44
C ARG A 545 3.68 -20.41 9.40
N TYR A 546 3.80 -21.47 8.60
CA TYR A 546 2.79 -21.87 7.61
C TYR A 546 1.49 -22.34 8.27
N ALA A 547 1.60 -23.05 9.36
CA ALA A 547 0.44 -23.48 10.12
C ALA A 547 -0.33 -22.33 10.78
N THR A 548 0.35 -21.25 11.17
CA THR A 548 -0.31 -20.02 11.68
C THR A 548 -1.11 -19.34 10.58
N LEU A 549 -0.55 -19.28 9.37
CA LEU A 549 -1.24 -18.71 8.21
C LEU A 549 -2.47 -19.54 7.80
N MET A 550 -2.36 -20.87 7.85
CA MET A 550 -3.48 -21.78 7.60
C MET A 550 -4.64 -21.51 8.57
N LYS A 551 -4.37 -21.38 9.86
CA LYS A 551 -5.41 -21.05 10.86
C LYS A 551 -6.07 -19.68 10.59
N GLN A 552 -5.28 -18.68 10.21
CA GLN A 552 -5.81 -17.36 9.85
C GLN A 552 -6.70 -17.42 8.59
N GLN A 553 -6.39 -18.30 7.66
CA GLN A 553 -7.19 -18.50 6.45
C GLN A 553 -8.50 -19.24 6.75
N GLU A 554 -8.48 -20.27 7.60
CA GLU A 554 -9.67 -20.98 8.09
C GLU A 554 -10.62 -20.08 8.90
N GLU A 555 -10.08 -19.14 9.68
CA GLU A 555 -10.85 -18.14 10.43
C GLU A 555 -11.49 -17.09 9.49
N ASN A 556 -10.82 -16.71 8.41
CA ASN A 556 -11.34 -15.77 7.41
C ASN A 556 -12.40 -16.41 6.50
N ASP A 557 -12.31 -17.71 6.22
CA ASP A 557 -13.31 -18.46 5.42
C ASP A 557 -14.58 -18.79 6.22
N GLN A 558 -14.57 -18.61 7.55
CA GLN A 558 -15.71 -18.80 8.45
C GLN A 558 -16.44 -17.49 8.82
N GLN A 559 -15.93 -16.33 8.42
CA GLN A 559 -16.59 -15.05 8.54
C GLN A 559 -17.23 -14.63 7.21
#